data_246cf616e0c1a71adb9ac8cae7fb68a7
#
_entry.id   246cf616e0c1a71adb9ac8cae7fb68a7
#
_cell.length_a   1.000
_cell.length_b   1.000
_cell.length_c   1.000
_cell.angle_alpha   90.00
_cell.angle_beta   90.00
_cell.angle_gamma   90.00
#
_symmetry.space_group_name_H-M   'P 1'
#
loop_
_entity.id
_entity.type
_entity.pdbx_description
1 polymer ?
#
loop_
_entity_poly.entity_id
_entity_poly.type
_entity_poly.pdbx_seq_one_letter_code
_entity_poly.pdbx_strand_id
1 'polypeptide(L)'
;LSTPHHGSKLASNLLKLPKFVIKFLCFWSNLFFKICKDKNPDLLAVGKDLSYESMIEFNREIVNNKDVFYQSYSSSLKNKRQFIMFIPYYLTKFIESEDTDGLVSVSSSVWGNYKGNTDGNFDHIEIIAKVSEFYLKLVEELKQLGF
;
A
#
# COMPACT_ATOMS: atom_id res chain seq x y z
N LEU A 1 5.96 -6.33 0.21
CA LEU A 1 5.57 -5.99 -1.16
C LEU A 1 4.56 -4.87 -1.14
N SER A 2 4.80 -3.79 -1.86
CA SER A 2 3.90 -2.61 -1.96
C SER A 2 3.32 -2.14 -0.62
N THR A 3 4.12 -2.20 0.43
CA THR A 3 3.73 -1.71 1.76
C THR A 3 3.95 -0.20 1.79
N PRO A 4 3.00 0.60 2.31
CA PRO A 4 3.16 2.06 2.35
C PRO A 4 4.08 2.50 3.50
N HIS A 5 5.37 2.17 3.42
CA HIS A 5 6.37 2.48 4.45
C HIS A 5 6.54 3.99 4.71
N HIS A 6 6.31 4.82 3.69
CA HIS A 6 6.34 6.27 3.81
C HIS A 6 4.94 6.90 3.86
N GLY A 7 3.91 6.08 4.10
CA GLY A 7 2.52 6.52 4.19
C GLY A 7 1.88 6.86 2.84
N SER A 8 0.64 7.29 2.90
CA SER A 8 -0.18 7.63 1.74
C SER A 8 -0.60 9.09 1.79
N LYS A 9 -0.19 9.87 0.79
CA LYS A 9 -0.67 11.24 0.62
C LYS A 9 -2.17 11.26 0.27
N LEU A 10 -2.67 10.19 -0.38
CA LEU A 10 -4.11 10.03 -0.59
C LEU A 10 -4.85 9.97 0.76
N ALA A 11 -4.39 9.13 1.70
CA ALA A 11 -4.99 9.05 3.03
C ALA A 11 -4.95 10.40 3.76
N SER A 12 -3.79 11.08 3.76
CA SER A 12 -3.63 12.41 4.33
C SER A 12 -4.61 13.44 3.75
N ASN A 13 -4.82 13.42 2.43
CA ASN A 13 -5.75 14.35 1.77
C ASN A 13 -7.21 14.00 2.06
N LEU A 14 -7.57 12.72 2.10
CA LEU A 14 -8.92 12.30 2.47
C LEU A 14 -9.27 12.70 3.90
N LEU A 15 -8.31 12.64 4.83
CA LEU A 15 -8.52 13.05 6.23
C LEU A 15 -8.72 14.57 6.40
N LYS A 16 -8.34 15.39 5.41
CA LYS A 16 -8.57 16.85 5.40
C LYS A 16 -9.95 17.24 4.89
N LEU A 17 -10.74 16.29 4.37
CA LEU A 17 -12.10 16.55 3.91
C LEU A 17 -13.03 16.94 5.08
N PRO A 18 -14.15 17.62 4.80
CA PRO A 18 -15.15 17.90 5.81
C PRO A 18 -15.60 16.64 6.56
N LYS A 19 -15.79 16.75 7.87
CA LYS A 19 -16.12 15.60 8.74
C LYS A 19 -17.31 14.76 8.27
N PHE A 20 -18.32 15.39 7.67
CA PHE A 20 -19.50 14.67 7.15
C PHE A 20 -19.14 13.80 5.94
N VAL A 21 -18.23 14.25 5.08
CA VAL A 21 -17.73 13.47 3.92
C VAL A 21 -16.93 12.27 4.41
N ILE A 22 -16.02 12.49 5.36
CA ILE A 22 -15.23 11.40 5.96
C ILE A 22 -16.16 10.36 6.59
N LYS A 23 -17.14 10.78 7.38
CA LYS A 23 -18.12 9.87 7.99
C LYS A 23 -18.90 9.08 6.94
N PHE A 24 -19.31 9.72 5.86
CA PHE A 24 -20.03 9.05 4.78
C PHE A 24 -19.15 8.01 4.09
N LEU A 25 -17.92 8.35 3.73
CA LEU A 25 -16.98 7.42 3.11
C LEU A 25 -16.64 6.23 4.04
N CYS A 26 -16.34 6.51 5.30
CA CYS A 26 -16.06 5.47 6.28
C CYS A 26 -17.26 4.55 6.52
N PHE A 27 -18.47 5.10 6.58
CA PHE A 27 -19.69 4.28 6.76
C PHE A 27 -19.83 3.24 5.64
N TRP A 28 -19.76 3.68 4.38
CA TRP A 28 -19.91 2.78 3.23
C TRP A 28 -18.77 1.78 3.10
N SER A 29 -17.55 2.23 3.34
CA SER A 29 -16.38 1.35 3.29
C SER A 29 -16.40 0.31 4.42
N ASN A 30 -16.73 0.71 5.65
CA ASN A 30 -16.85 -0.21 6.77
C ASN A 30 -17.99 -1.22 6.57
N LEU A 31 -19.11 -0.78 5.97
CA LEU A 31 -20.19 -1.68 5.60
C LEU A 31 -19.73 -2.72 4.56
N PHE A 32 -18.99 -2.29 3.54
CA PHE A 32 -18.41 -3.18 2.55
C PHE A 32 -17.46 -4.22 3.20
N PHE A 33 -16.50 -3.78 4.02
CA PHE A 33 -15.58 -4.68 4.70
C PHE A 33 -16.29 -5.64 5.66
N LYS A 34 -17.37 -5.19 6.31
CA LYS A 34 -18.21 -6.04 7.15
C LYS A 34 -18.90 -7.16 6.34
N ILE A 35 -19.37 -6.84 5.13
CA ILE A 35 -19.91 -7.84 4.19
C ILE A 35 -18.79 -8.82 3.77
N CYS A 36 -17.55 -8.35 3.62
CA CYS A 36 -16.36 -9.16 3.36
C CYS A 36 -15.87 -9.95 4.61
N LYS A 37 -16.67 -10.01 5.69
CA LYS A 37 -16.41 -10.75 6.94
C LYS A 37 -15.35 -10.13 7.86
N ASP A 38 -15.00 -8.87 7.70
CA ASP A 38 -14.28 -8.14 8.73
C ASP A 38 -15.23 -7.88 9.92
N LYS A 39 -14.82 -8.32 11.10
CA LYS A 39 -15.65 -8.21 12.30
C LYS A 39 -15.72 -6.78 12.84
N ASN A 40 -14.63 -6.03 12.72
CA ASN A 40 -14.47 -4.69 13.29
C ASN A 40 -13.78 -3.71 12.31
N PRO A 41 -14.37 -3.44 11.14
CA PRO A 41 -13.76 -2.55 10.18
C PRO A 41 -13.73 -1.11 10.71
N ASP A 42 -12.56 -0.48 10.66
CA ASP A 42 -12.37 0.94 11.02
C ASP A 42 -11.45 1.61 9.99
N LEU A 43 -12.06 2.02 8.87
CA LEU A 43 -11.31 2.70 7.80
C LEU A 43 -10.72 4.03 8.27
N LEU A 44 -11.34 4.70 9.24
CA LEU A 44 -10.82 5.97 9.74
C LEU A 44 -9.52 5.76 10.53
N ALA A 45 -9.47 4.74 11.38
CA ALA A 45 -8.24 4.39 12.09
C ALA A 45 -7.13 4.00 11.11
N VAL A 46 -7.42 3.09 10.18
CA VAL A 46 -6.47 2.69 9.12
C VAL A 46 -5.97 3.89 8.33
N GLY A 47 -6.87 4.81 7.92
CA GLY A 47 -6.48 6.01 7.18
C GLY A 47 -5.56 6.94 7.99
N LYS A 48 -5.77 7.06 9.28
CA LYS A 48 -4.90 7.84 10.18
C LYS A 48 -3.53 7.19 10.32
N ASP A 49 -3.48 5.89 10.59
CA ASP A 49 -2.21 5.16 10.78
C ASP A 49 -1.36 5.17 9.51
N LEU A 50 -2.00 5.04 8.34
CA LEU A 50 -1.33 5.06 7.05
C LEU A 50 -1.17 6.46 6.44
N SER A 51 -1.54 7.53 7.13
CA SER A 51 -1.30 8.89 6.63
C SER A 51 0.20 9.18 6.52
N TYR A 52 0.56 10.05 5.57
CA TYR A 52 1.95 10.44 5.35
C TYR A 52 2.59 11.01 6.63
N GLU A 53 1.85 11.83 7.34
CA GLU A 53 2.30 12.47 8.58
C GLU A 53 2.56 11.44 9.68
N SER A 54 1.63 10.49 9.89
CA SER A 54 1.78 9.44 10.91
C SER A 54 2.94 8.50 10.60
N MET A 55 3.15 8.15 9.33
CA MET A 55 4.25 7.27 8.95
C MET A 55 5.62 7.94 9.05
N ILE A 56 5.73 9.26 8.82
CA ILE A 56 6.96 10.01 9.10
C ILE A 56 7.31 9.92 10.59
N GLU A 57 6.33 10.16 11.47
CA GLU A 57 6.54 10.11 12.92
C GLU A 57 6.91 8.69 13.38
N PHE A 58 6.15 7.69 12.91
CA PHE A 58 6.43 6.28 13.18
C PHE A 58 7.86 5.89 12.77
N ASN A 59 8.28 6.23 11.56
CA ASN A 59 9.61 5.87 11.05
C ASN A 59 10.75 6.62 11.76
N ARG A 60 10.46 7.77 12.37
CA ARG A 60 11.44 8.50 13.19
C ARG A 60 11.67 7.82 14.53
N GLU A 61 10.63 7.24 15.10
CA GLU A 61 10.68 6.58 16.43
C GLU A 61 11.10 5.12 16.32
N ILE A 62 10.59 4.42 15.31
CA ILE A 62 10.80 2.98 15.13
C ILE A 62 11.83 2.76 14.03
N VAL A 63 13.06 2.49 14.44
CA VAL A 63 14.18 2.22 13.53
C VAL A 63 14.30 0.73 13.23
N ASN A 64 14.89 0.41 12.08
CA ASN A 64 15.18 -0.97 11.69
C ASN A 64 16.12 -1.65 12.71
N ASN A 65 15.83 -2.90 13.04
CA ASN A 65 16.75 -3.72 13.81
C ASN A 65 17.97 -4.11 12.91
N LYS A 66 19.17 -3.95 13.46
CA LYS A 66 20.44 -4.21 12.72
C LYS A 66 20.61 -5.67 12.33
N ASP A 67 20.01 -6.59 13.09
CA ASP A 67 20.13 -8.03 12.89
C ASP A 67 19.03 -8.59 11.95
N VAL A 68 18.22 -7.72 11.36
CA VAL A 68 17.14 -8.09 10.45
C VAL A 68 17.43 -7.58 9.05
N PHE A 69 17.35 -8.48 8.06
CA PHE A 69 17.45 -8.10 6.66
C PHE A 69 16.11 -7.55 6.17
N TYR A 70 16.12 -6.31 5.70
CA TYR A 70 14.94 -5.64 5.15
C TYR A 70 15.08 -5.48 3.64
N GLN A 71 14.11 -5.98 2.90
CA GLN A 71 14.02 -5.68 1.47
C GLN A 71 12.58 -5.39 1.05
N SER A 72 12.43 -4.57 0.01
CA SER A 72 11.13 -4.19 -0.50
C SER A 72 11.05 -4.22 -2.01
N TYR A 73 9.82 -4.39 -2.50
CA TYR A 73 9.43 -4.30 -3.89
C TYR A 73 8.19 -3.43 -4.00
N SER A 74 8.09 -2.66 -5.07
CA SER A 74 6.87 -1.97 -5.47
C SER A 74 6.11 -2.75 -6.53
N SER A 75 4.88 -2.35 -6.76
CA SER A 75 4.11 -2.70 -7.96
C SER A 75 3.50 -1.45 -8.58
N SER A 76 3.26 -1.49 -9.86
CA SER A 76 2.57 -0.40 -10.55
C SER A 76 1.68 -0.90 -11.67
N LEU A 77 0.52 -0.27 -11.81
CA LEU A 77 -0.43 -0.54 -12.89
C LEU A 77 -0.06 0.24 -14.14
N LYS A 78 0.26 -0.48 -15.22
CA LYS A 78 0.45 0.11 -16.55
C LYS A 78 -0.87 0.20 -17.33
N ASN A 79 -1.79 -0.74 -17.10
CA ASN A 79 -3.09 -0.83 -17.77
C ASN A 79 -4.26 -0.86 -16.78
N LYS A 80 -5.21 0.02 -16.99
CA LYS A 80 -6.34 0.37 -16.11
C LYS A 80 -7.53 -0.60 -16.21
N ARG A 81 -7.32 -1.91 -16.20
CA ARG A 81 -8.41 -2.87 -16.47
C ARG A 81 -9.21 -3.33 -15.24
N GLN A 82 -8.83 -2.93 -14.03
CA GLN A 82 -9.49 -3.45 -12.83
C GLN A 82 -10.43 -2.41 -12.21
N PHE A 83 -11.70 -2.78 -12.17
CA PHE A 83 -12.79 -1.89 -11.75
C PHE A 83 -12.70 -1.47 -10.27
N ILE A 84 -12.25 -2.35 -9.38
CA ILE A 84 -12.20 -2.08 -7.93
C ILE A 84 -11.15 -1.02 -7.59
N MET A 85 -9.98 -1.06 -8.26
CA MET A 85 -8.88 -0.12 -8.03
C MET A 85 -8.94 1.13 -8.91
N PHE A 86 -9.96 1.28 -9.77
CA PHE A 86 -10.04 2.39 -10.71
C PHE A 86 -10.07 3.76 -10.02
N ILE A 87 -10.95 3.97 -9.06
CA ILE A 87 -11.07 5.26 -8.36
C ILE A 87 -9.82 5.52 -7.49
N PRO A 88 -9.39 4.61 -6.60
CA PRO A 88 -8.16 4.79 -5.85
C PRO A 88 -6.94 5.04 -6.74
N TYR A 89 -6.79 4.31 -7.85
CA TYR A 89 -5.68 4.46 -8.78
C TYR A 89 -5.57 5.89 -9.32
N TYR A 90 -6.68 6.46 -9.83
CA TYR A 90 -6.64 7.81 -10.37
C TYR A 90 -6.40 8.86 -9.30
N LEU A 91 -7.01 8.70 -8.13
CA LEU A 91 -6.80 9.61 -7.01
C LEU A 91 -5.34 9.59 -6.54
N THR A 92 -4.75 8.39 -6.34
CA THR A 92 -3.35 8.25 -5.94
C THR A 92 -2.42 8.82 -7.01
N LYS A 93 -2.63 8.46 -8.27
CA LYS A 93 -1.81 8.97 -9.38
C LYS A 93 -1.91 10.48 -9.53
N PHE A 94 -3.07 11.08 -9.35
CA PHE A 94 -3.27 12.53 -9.40
C PHE A 94 -2.59 13.24 -8.23
N ILE A 95 -2.73 12.71 -7.01
CA ILE A 95 -2.21 13.33 -5.79
C ILE A 95 -0.71 13.17 -5.68
N GLU A 96 -0.19 12.00 -6.02
CA GLU A 96 1.22 11.66 -5.84
C GLU A 96 2.05 11.89 -7.11
N SER A 97 1.40 12.03 -8.28
CA SER A 97 2.03 12.30 -9.59
C SER A 97 3.08 11.26 -10.00
N GLU A 98 2.96 10.04 -9.49
CA GLU A 98 3.89 8.93 -9.75
C GLU A 98 3.17 7.61 -10.02
N ASP A 99 3.94 6.56 -10.33
CA ASP A 99 3.39 5.23 -10.55
C ASP A 99 2.88 4.61 -9.24
N THR A 100 1.79 3.85 -9.35
CA THR A 100 1.07 3.27 -8.21
C THR A 100 0.45 1.92 -8.58
N ASP A 101 0.27 1.07 -7.60
CA ASP A 101 -0.50 -0.17 -7.69
C ASP A 101 -2.02 0.05 -7.48
N GLY A 102 -2.43 1.31 -7.35
CA GLY A 102 -3.80 1.74 -7.11
C GLY A 102 -4.04 2.29 -5.71
N LEU A 103 -3.26 1.90 -4.72
CA LEU A 103 -3.34 2.39 -3.33
C LEU A 103 -2.04 2.96 -2.81
N VAL A 104 -0.92 2.37 -3.21
CA VAL A 104 0.42 2.70 -2.73
C VAL A 104 1.27 3.18 -3.91
N SER A 105 1.90 4.33 -3.76
CA SER A 105 2.86 4.83 -4.74
C SER A 105 4.19 4.08 -4.65
N VAL A 106 4.92 4.06 -5.75
CA VAL A 106 6.23 3.40 -5.80
C VAL A 106 7.16 3.97 -4.75
N SER A 107 7.23 5.30 -4.60
CA SER A 107 8.11 5.93 -3.61
C SER A 107 7.74 5.57 -2.17
N SER A 108 6.44 5.43 -1.87
CA SER A 108 5.97 5.05 -0.54
C SER A 108 6.35 3.62 -0.16
N SER A 109 6.55 2.74 -1.13
CA SER A 109 6.89 1.32 -0.88
C SER A 109 8.38 1.04 -0.76
N VAL A 110 9.25 2.02 -0.98
CA VAL A 110 10.71 1.89 -0.87
C VAL A 110 11.11 1.72 0.59
N TRP A 111 11.79 0.60 0.94
CA TRP A 111 12.30 0.36 2.28
C TRP A 111 13.46 -0.62 2.28
N GLY A 112 14.45 -0.39 3.15
CA GLY A 112 15.62 -1.27 3.25
C GLY A 112 16.35 -1.42 1.90
N ASN A 113 16.67 -2.65 1.51
CA ASN A 113 17.22 -2.97 0.21
C ASN A 113 16.11 -3.02 -0.85
N TYR A 114 15.79 -1.88 -1.44
CA TYR A 114 14.77 -1.80 -2.48
C TYR A 114 15.23 -2.46 -3.77
N LYS A 115 14.49 -3.45 -4.23
CA LYS A 115 14.82 -4.28 -5.41
C LYS A 115 14.16 -3.81 -6.71
N GLY A 116 13.32 -2.81 -6.64
CA GLY A 116 12.62 -2.28 -7.81
C GLY A 116 11.15 -2.63 -7.87
N ASN A 117 10.57 -2.33 -9.02
CA ASN A 117 9.19 -2.65 -9.30
C ASN A 117 9.07 -4.10 -9.76
N THR A 118 8.00 -4.81 -9.36
CA THR A 118 7.72 -6.15 -9.87
C THR A 118 7.50 -6.09 -11.38
N ASP A 119 7.98 -7.10 -12.11
CA ASP A 119 7.88 -7.17 -13.58
C ASP A 119 6.42 -7.27 -14.08
N GLY A 120 5.48 -7.51 -13.18
CA GLY A 120 4.06 -7.63 -13.47
C GLY A 120 3.33 -6.29 -13.40
N ASN A 121 2.19 -6.26 -14.07
CA ASN A 121 1.23 -5.15 -14.02
C ASN A 121 0.14 -5.52 -13.01
N PHE A 122 0.52 -5.55 -11.72
CA PHE A 122 -0.34 -6.01 -10.62
C PHE A 122 -0.89 -4.83 -9.84
N ASP A 123 -2.18 -4.91 -9.50
CA ASP A 123 -2.76 -4.02 -8.50
C ASP A 123 -2.40 -4.45 -7.07
N HIS A 124 -2.78 -3.64 -6.10
CA HIS A 124 -2.49 -3.86 -4.69
C HIS A 124 -3.02 -5.19 -4.14
N ILE A 125 -4.10 -5.72 -4.69
CA ILE A 125 -4.66 -7.02 -4.30
C ILE A 125 -3.98 -8.15 -5.05
N GLU A 126 -3.74 -7.97 -6.35
CA GLU A 126 -3.15 -8.99 -7.19
C GLU A 126 -1.72 -9.34 -6.79
N ILE A 127 -0.93 -8.35 -6.36
CA ILE A 127 0.45 -8.59 -5.92
C ILE A 127 0.51 -9.58 -4.73
N ILE A 128 -0.54 -9.67 -3.94
CA ILE A 128 -0.63 -10.64 -2.84
C ILE A 128 -1.20 -11.97 -3.31
N ALA A 129 -2.20 -11.94 -4.19
CA ALA A 129 -3.04 -13.11 -4.50
C ALA A 129 -2.58 -13.92 -5.72
N LYS A 130 -1.90 -13.30 -6.70
CA LYS A 130 -1.72 -13.90 -8.03
C LYS A 130 -0.26 -14.11 -8.45
N VAL A 131 0.73 -13.78 -7.63
CA VAL A 131 2.13 -13.69 -8.05
C VAL A 131 2.97 -14.89 -7.63
N SER A 132 2.49 -16.10 -7.89
CA SER A 132 3.20 -17.34 -7.53
C SER A 132 4.62 -17.42 -8.08
N GLU A 133 4.84 -17.06 -9.34
CA GLU A 133 6.18 -17.06 -9.95
C GLU A 133 7.13 -16.06 -9.31
N PHE A 134 6.63 -14.88 -8.95
CA PHE A 134 7.41 -13.89 -8.24
C PHE A 134 7.84 -14.39 -6.86
N TYR A 135 6.93 -15.04 -6.12
CA TYR A 135 7.27 -15.60 -4.81
C TYR A 135 8.30 -16.73 -4.90
N LEU A 136 8.24 -17.56 -5.94
CA LEU A 136 9.28 -18.59 -6.18
C LEU A 136 10.64 -17.95 -6.41
N LYS A 137 10.75 -16.94 -7.27
CA LYS A 137 11.99 -16.19 -7.50
C LYS A 137 12.51 -15.53 -6.21
N LEU A 138 11.61 -14.93 -5.42
CA LEU A 138 11.95 -14.31 -4.14
C LEU A 138 12.53 -15.32 -3.14
N VAL A 139 11.92 -16.51 -3.05
CA VAL A 139 12.43 -17.59 -2.18
C VAL A 139 13.80 -18.08 -2.65
N GLU A 140 14.01 -18.23 -3.95
CA GLU A 140 15.30 -18.60 -4.51
C GLU A 140 16.38 -17.55 -4.21
N GLU A 141 16.05 -16.27 -4.36
CA GLU A 141 16.95 -15.16 -4.00
C GLU A 141 17.32 -15.19 -2.52
N LEU A 142 16.34 -15.36 -1.63
CA LEU A 142 16.60 -15.43 -0.18
C LEU A 142 17.47 -16.62 0.18
N LYS A 143 17.25 -17.78 -0.42
CA LYS A 143 18.13 -18.95 -0.24
C LYS A 143 19.57 -18.69 -0.68
N GLN A 144 19.77 -17.98 -1.80
CA GLN A 144 21.12 -17.61 -2.25
C GLN A 144 21.81 -16.63 -1.29
N LEU A 145 21.04 -15.81 -0.56
CA LEU A 145 21.53 -14.90 0.47
C LEU A 145 21.77 -15.59 1.82
N GLY A 146 21.43 -16.87 1.95
CA GLY A 146 21.66 -17.66 3.17
C GLY A 146 20.52 -17.64 4.20
N PHE A 147 19.29 -17.26 3.75
CA PHE A 147 18.07 -17.31 4.56
C PHE A 147 17.29 -18.61 4.38
#